data_9f26defeb9e17f21c93d03d72914fc7b
#
_entry.id   9f26defeb9e17f21c93d03d72914fc7b
#
_cell.length_a   1.000
_cell.length_b   1.000
_cell.length_c   1.000
_cell.angle_alpha   90.00
_cell.angle_beta   90.00
_cell.angle_gamma   90.00
#
_symmetry.space_group_name_H-M   'P 1'
#
loop_
_entity.id
_entity.type
_entity.pdbx_description
1 polymer ?
#
loop_
_entity_poly.entity_id
_entity_poly.type
_entity_poly.pdbx_seq_one_letter_code
_entity_poly.pdbx_strand_id
1 'polypeptide(L)'
;VYCTHSCRFMPSNHRLTTEEKVFVMEENTQSFFDDIRAYRDEEIPAVVEKIASDPLLIPAAQFVFPNLDIEQVRALISTCKTSDDIQRKIMYPAIGGIIHRTMRKFTTSGCDHLSDENSWLFISNHRDITLDAMLMQYALFENNLPTTDISLGDNLLRTPLVFELCKANYMIKVIRKDDVTPREFLENSKHLSEYIRHRINE
;
A
#
# COMPACT_ATOMS: atom_id res chain seq x y z
N VAL A 1 18.33 19.96 -12.55
CA VAL A 1 17.70 18.94 -13.40
C VAL A 1 16.29 19.43 -13.64
N TYR A 2 15.98 19.73 -14.88
CA TYR A 2 14.76 20.42 -15.29
C TYR A 2 13.60 19.42 -15.37
N CYS A 3 12.54 19.71 -14.60
CA CYS A 3 11.23 19.10 -14.79
C CYS A 3 10.48 19.97 -15.81
N THR A 4 10.37 19.50 -17.05
CA THR A 4 9.56 20.15 -18.07
C THR A 4 8.10 19.76 -17.87
N HIS A 5 7.40 20.50 -17.03
CA HIS A 5 5.95 20.54 -17.10
C HIS A 5 5.55 21.35 -18.33
N SER A 6 5.01 20.66 -19.32
CA SER A 6 4.36 21.29 -20.45
C SER A 6 3.08 21.99 -19.96
N CYS A 7 3.20 23.24 -19.53
CA CYS A 7 2.05 24.11 -19.39
C CYS A 7 1.48 24.37 -20.80
N ARG A 8 0.45 23.63 -21.19
CA ARG A 8 -0.41 24.04 -22.29
C ARG A 8 -1.19 25.26 -21.84
N PHE A 9 -0.84 26.40 -22.39
CA PHE A 9 -1.67 27.61 -22.35
C PHE A 9 -2.98 27.30 -23.09
N MET A 10 -4.07 27.09 -22.36
CA MET A 10 -5.40 27.01 -22.97
C MET A 10 -5.90 28.42 -23.23
N PRO A 11 -6.42 28.71 -24.44
CA PRO A 11 -7.08 29.97 -24.72
C PRO A 11 -8.38 30.08 -23.90
N SER A 12 -8.64 31.24 -23.35
CA SER A 12 -9.62 31.58 -22.32
C SER A 12 -11.12 31.41 -22.66
N ASN A 13 -11.49 30.56 -23.62
CA ASN A 13 -12.91 30.39 -24.03
C ASN A 13 -13.28 28.96 -24.49
N HIS A 14 -12.50 27.91 -24.12
CA HIS A 14 -12.91 26.53 -24.43
C HIS A 14 -13.72 25.95 -23.25
N ARG A 15 -15.02 25.73 -23.45
CA ARG A 15 -15.81 24.91 -22.52
C ARG A 15 -15.35 23.46 -22.69
N LEU A 16 -14.75 22.92 -21.63
CA LEU A 16 -14.36 21.51 -21.59
C LEU A 16 -15.56 20.60 -21.90
N THR A 17 -15.36 19.58 -22.69
CA THR A 17 -16.32 18.51 -22.91
C THR A 17 -16.62 17.77 -21.60
N THR A 18 -17.67 16.95 -21.57
CA THR A 18 -18.00 16.16 -20.38
C THR A 18 -16.87 15.19 -20.03
N GLU A 19 -16.24 14.58 -21.05
CA GLU A 19 -15.11 13.65 -20.88
C GLU A 19 -13.84 14.36 -20.36
N GLU A 20 -13.53 15.54 -20.90
CA GLU A 20 -12.41 16.35 -20.41
C GLU A 20 -12.63 16.83 -18.97
N LYS A 21 -13.88 17.12 -18.57
CA LYS A 21 -14.21 17.49 -17.19
C LYS A 21 -14.06 16.30 -16.26
N VAL A 22 -14.50 15.10 -16.66
CA VAL A 22 -14.32 13.86 -15.89
C VAL A 22 -12.85 13.58 -15.70
N PHE A 23 -12.05 13.63 -16.77
CA PHE A 23 -10.60 13.42 -16.72
C PHE A 23 -9.89 14.41 -15.78
N VAL A 24 -10.21 15.70 -15.86
CA VAL A 24 -9.63 16.74 -14.97
C VAL A 24 -10.10 16.55 -13.51
N MET A 25 -11.32 16.10 -13.30
CA MET A 25 -11.81 15.79 -11.94
C MET A 25 -11.12 14.56 -11.36
N GLU A 26 -10.90 13.50 -12.13
CA GLU A 26 -10.17 12.30 -11.71
C GLU A 26 -8.71 12.62 -11.38
N GLU A 27 -8.02 13.38 -12.23
CA GLU A 27 -6.63 13.80 -12.01
C GLU A 27 -6.48 14.67 -10.75
N ASN A 28 -7.40 15.59 -10.50
CA ASN A 28 -7.44 16.39 -9.29
C ASN A 28 -7.76 15.58 -8.04
N THR A 29 -8.65 14.60 -8.14
CA THR A 29 -8.98 13.70 -7.02
C THR A 29 -7.80 12.80 -6.67
N GLN A 30 -7.10 12.27 -7.69
CA GLN A 30 -5.91 11.44 -7.47
C GLN A 30 -4.75 12.20 -6.82
N SER A 31 -4.50 13.45 -7.20
CA SER A 31 -3.44 14.26 -6.58
C SER A 31 -3.77 14.69 -5.15
N PHE A 32 -5.06 14.83 -4.83
CA PHE A 32 -5.55 15.24 -3.52
C PHE A 32 -5.19 14.26 -2.40
N PHE A 33 -5.02 12.97 -2.73
CA PHE A 33 -4.68 11.93 -1.76
C PHE A 33 -3.23 11.44 -1.82
N ASP A 34 -2.35 12.11 -2.59
CA ASP A 34 -0.96 11.68 -2.79
C ASP A 34 -0.13 11.58 -1.49
N ASP A 35 -0.51 12.34 -0.48
CA ASP A 35 0.13 12.35 0.83
C ASP A 35 -0.15 11.10 1.68
N ILE A 36 -1.31 10.44 1.47
CA ILE A 36 -1.75 9.29 2.27
C ILE A 36 -1.91 7.99 1.49
N ARG A 37 -2.17 8.02 0.18
CA ARG A 37 -2.42 6.83 -0.64
C ARG A 37 -1.24 5.87 -0.71
N ALA A 38 -1.51 4.62 -1.04
CA ALA A 38 -0.50 3.66 -1.49
C ALA A 38 0.16 4.10 -2.82
N TYR A 39 1.24 3.45 -3.23
CA TYR A 39 1.84 3.68 -4.54
C TYR A 39 0.92 3.15 -5.65
N ARG A 40 0.93 3.84 -6.80
CA ARG A 40 0.37 3.35 -8.05
C ARG A 40 1.36 2.42 -8.74
N ASP A 41 0.89 1.56 -9.62
CA ASP A 41 1.74 0.59 -10.29
C ASP A 41 2.87 1.23 -11.12
N GLU A 42 2.64 2.41 -11.69
CA GLU A 42 3.65 3.16 -12.43
C GLU A 42 4.82 3.64 -11.55
N GLU A 43 4.60 3.78 -10.25
CA GLU A 43 5.60 4.20 -9.27
C GLU A 43 6.46 3.01 -8.78
N ILE A 44 5.94 1.77 -8.85
CA ILE A 44 6.56 0.57 -8.29
C ILE A 44 7.98 0.31 -8.85
N PRO A 45 8.29 0.45 -10.14
CA PRO A 45 9.65 0.22 -10.62
C PRO A 45 10.71 1.10 -9.92
N ALA A 46 10.41 2.38 -9.69
CA ALA A 46 11.31 3.28 -8.97
C ALA A 46 11.41 2.96 -7.46
N VAL A 47 10.32 2.49 -6.87
CA VAL A 47 10.27 2.04 -5.47
C VAL A 47 11.08 0.77 -5.28
N VAL A 48 11.00 -0.18 -6.19
CA VAL A 48 11.78 -1.44 -6.21
C VAL A 48 13.28 -1.16 -6.21
N GLU A 49 13.75 -0.18 -6.98
CA GLU A 49 15.16 0.22 -7.00
C GLU A 49 15.61 0.77 -5.64
N LYS A 50 14.77 1.58 -4.98
CA LYS A 50 15.05 2.10 -3.64
C LYS A 50 15.12 0.97 -2.61
N ILE A 51 14.13 0.05 -2.63
CA ILE A 51 14.10 -1.11 -1.73
C ILE A 51 15.35 -1.99 -1.93
N ALA A 52 15.70 -2.30 -3.18
CA ALA A 52 16.85 -3.15 -3.51
C ALA A 52 18.19 -2.55 -3.09
N SER A 53 18.31 -1.22 -3.04
CA SER A 53 19.52 -0.49 -2.65
C SER A 53 19.60 -0.18 -1.15
N ASP A 54 18.52 -0.35 -0.39
CA ASP A 54 18.51 0.00 1.04
C ASP A 54 19.35 -0.98 1.86
N PRO A 55 20.32 -0.49 2.69
CA PRO A 55 21.14 -1.36 3.53
C PRO A 55 20.37 -2.25 4.51
N LEU A 56 19.21 -1.81 4.97
CA LEU A 56 18.36 -2.59 5.88
C LEU A 56 17.69 -3.78 5.19
N LEU A 57 17.73 -3.86 3.86
CA LEU A 57 17.24 -5.02 3.14
C LEU A 57 18.00 -6.29 3.53
N ILE A 58 19.30 -6.21 3.79
CA ILE A 58 20.15 -7.39 4.12
C ILE A 58 19.62 -8.11 5.36
N PRO A 59 19.56 -7.49 6.56
CA PRO A 59 19.05 -8.18 7.74
C PRO A 59 17.57 -8.56 7.62
N ALA A 60 16.75 -7.77 6.93
CA ALA A 60 15.35 -8.09 6.68
C ALA A 60 15.22 -9.35 5.81
N ALA A 61 15.97 -9.43 4.71
CA ALA A 61 15.97 -10.58 3.81
C ALA A 61 16.44 -11.86 4.52
N GLN A 62 17.50 -11.79 5.32
CA GLN A 62 17.99 -12.93 6.11
C GLN A 62 16.94 -13.47 7.08
N PHE A 63 16.15 -12.57 7.69
CA PHE A 63 15.08 -12.98 8.60
C PHE A 63 13.89 -13.60 7.86
N VAL A 64 13.49 -12.97 6.75
CA VAL A 64 12.26 -13.31 6.01
C VAL A 64 12.49 -14.48 5.06
N PHE A 65 13.61 -14.49 4.35
CA PHE A 65 14.02 -15.48 3.35
C PHE A 65 15.35 -16.16 3.72
N PRO A 66 15.41 -16.93 4.82
CA PRO A 66 16.68 -17.49 5.32
C PRO A 66 17.37 -18.46 4.35
N ASN A 67 16.67 -18.95 3.34
CA ASN A 67 17.18 -19.87 2.34
C ASN A 67 17.64 -19.18 1.03
N LEU A 68 17.50 -17.87 0.93
CA LEU A 68 17.94 -17.07 -0.21
C LEU A 68 19.11 -16.18 0.19
N ASP A 69 20.08 -16.04 -0.71
CA ASP A 69 21.10 -15.02 -0.56
C ASP A 69 20.56 -13.62 -0.96
N ILE A 70 21.30 -12.59 -0.61
CA ILE A 70 20.85 -11.20 -0.85
C ILE A 70 20.68 -10.88 -2.33
N GLU A 71 21.50 -11.46 -3.20
CA GLU A 71 21.41 -11.21 -4.64
C GLU A 71 20.17 -11.88 -5.24
N GLN A 72 19.82 -13.07 -4.75
CA GLN A 72 18.56 -13.74 -5.12
C GLN A 72 17.34 -12.93 -4.67
N VAL A 73 17.38 -12.36 -3.44
CA VAL A 73 16.29 -11.49 -2.96
C VAL A 73 16.20 -10.21 -3.79
N ARG A 74 17.32 -9.56 -4.10
CA ARG A 74 17.34 -8.40 -4.98
C ARG A 74 16.80 -8.70 -6.37
N ALA A 75 17.22 -9.81 -6.96
CA ALA A 75 16.73 -10.26 -8.25
C ALA A 75 15.21 -10.49 -8.21
N LEU A 76 14.69 -11.13 -7.15
CA LEU A 76 13.26 -11.35 -6.95
C LEU A 76 12.49 -10.02 -6.87
N ILE A 77 12.96 -9.09 -6.04
CA ILE A 77 12.35 -7.75 -5.89
C ILE A 77 12.34 -7.01 -7.24
N SER A 78 13.42 -7.10 -8.01
CA SER A 78 13.55 -6.43 -9.32
C SER A 78 12.57 -6.95 -10.38
N THR A 79 11.95 -8.12 -10.16
CA THR A 79 10.89 -8.63 -11.05
C THR A 79 9.52 -7.98 -10.79
N CYS A 80 9.36 -7.25 -9.69
CA CYS A 80 8.09 -6.65 -9.33
C CYS A 80 7.86 -5.35 -10.12
N LYS A 81 6.69 -5.22 -10.73
CA LYS A 81 6.28 -4.07 -11.54
C LYS A 81 5.00 -3.42 -11.04
N THR A 82 4.25 -4.11 -10.20
CA THR A 82 2.99 -3.69 -9.63
C THR A 82 2.95 -3.96 -8.13
N SER A 83 2.03 -3.34 -7.41
CA SER A 83 1.79 -3.65 -6.00
C SER A 83 1.33 -5.10 -5.81
N ASP A 84 0.57 -5.67 -6.76
CA ASP A 84 0.20 -7.09 -6.73
C ASP A 84 1.42 -8.01 -6.87
N ASP A 85 2.41 -7.65 -7.70
CA ASP A 85 3.69 -8.36 -7.75
C ASP A 85 4.41 -8.36 -6.41
N ILE A 86 4.49 -7.20 -5.72
CA ILE A 86 5.08 -7.09 -4.38
C ILE A 86 4.36 -8.02 -3.40
N GLN A 87 3.04 -8.04 -3.43
CA GLN A 87 2.28 -8.92 -2.57
C GLN A 87 2.51 -10.40 -2.86
N ARG A 88 2.39 -10.82 -4.11
CA ARG A 88 2.48 -12.23 -4.50
C ARG A 88 3.89 -12.78 -4.40
N LYS A 89 4.89 -12.01 -4.83
CA LYS A 89 6.27 -12.50 -4.94
C LYS A 89 7.08 -12.27 -3.66
N ILE A 90 6.75 -11.25 -2.88
CA ILE A 90 7.51 -10.85 -1.69
C ILE A 90 6.72 -11.07 -0.41
N MET A 91 5.57 -10.39 -0.24
CA MET A 91 4.86 -10.36 1.03
C MET A 91 4.22 -11.70 1.39
N TYR A 92 3.53 -12.32 0.45
CA TYR A 92 2.88 -13.61 0.70
C TYR A 92 3.87 -14.73 1.05
N PRO A 93 4.97 -15.00 0.30
CA PRO A 93 5.96 -15.98 0.69
C PRO A 93 6.67 -15.64 2.03
N ALA A 94 6.91 -14.35 2.29
CA ALA A 94 7.51 -13.87 3.53
C ALA A 94 6.65 -14.21 4.74
N ILE A 95 5.37 -13.87 4.68
CA ILE A 95 4.41 -14.11 5.77
C ILE A 95 4.18 -15.63 5.93
N GLY A 96 4.01 -16.36 4.84
CA GLY A 96 3.90 -17.81 4.86
C GLY A 96 5.09 -18.48 5.53
N GLY A 97 6.31 -18.03 5.24
CA GLY A 97 7.53 -18.48 5.91
C GLY A 97 7.53 -18.17 7.41
N ILE A 98 7.07 -17.00 7.83
CA ILE A 98 6.94 -16.64 9.26
C ILE A 98 5.91 -17.55 9.94
N ILE A 99 4.73 -17.70 9.36
CA ILE A 99 3.66 -18.57 9.88
C ILE A 99 4.20 -19.99 10.08
N HIS A 100 4.84 -20.54 9.05
CA HIS A 100 5.36 -21.92 9.10
C HIS A 100 6.41 -22.13 10.19
N ARG A 101 7.26 -21.11 10.45
CA ARG A 101 8.32 -21.23 11.48
C ARG A 101 7.85 -20.93 12.89
N THR A 102 6.81 -20.11 13.06
CA THR A 102 6.45 -19.57 14.40
C THR A 102 5.10 -20.03 14.92
N MET A 103 4.21 -20.52 14.04
CA MET A 103 2.86 -20.91 14.43
C MET A 103 2.67 -22.44 14.31
N ARG A 104 2.04 -23.04 15.33
CA ARG A 104 1.67 -24.45 15.27
C ARG A 104 0.57 -24.72 14.26
N LYS A 105 -0.35 -23.78 14.14
CA LYS A 105 -1.52 -23.87 13.27
C LYS A 105 -2.02 -22.47 12.97
N PHE A 106 -2.30 -22.19 11.71
CA PHE A 106 -3.03 -21.04 11.23
C PHE A 106 -4.33 -21.53 10.58
N THR A 107 -5.45 -20.97 10.95
CA THR A 107 -6.76 -21.34 10.41
C THR A 107 -7.60 -20.10 10.21
N THR A 108 -8.35 -20.10 9.13
CA THR A 108 -9.32 -19.06 8.78
C THR A 108 -10.71 -19.67 8.66
N SER A 109 -11.72 -18.84 8.87
CA SER A 109 -13.11 -19.22 8.65
C SER A 109 -13.91 -18.00 8.21
N GLY A 110 -15.00 -18.21 7.48
CA GLY A 110 -15.86 -17.13 6.99
C GLY A 110 -15.40 -16.46 5.70
N CYS A 111 -14.29 -16.88 5.08
CA CYS A 111 -13.86 -16.38 3.79
C CYS A 111 -14.84 -16.76 2.66
N ASP A 112 -15.61 -17.81 2.84
CA ASP A 112 -16.68 -18.26 1.96
C ASP A 112 -17.88 -17.29 1.89
N HIS A 113 -17.97 -16.34 2.83
CA HIS A 113 -18.95 -15.27 2.83
C HIS A 113 -18.51 -14.02 2.07
N LEU A 114 -17.23 -13.97 1.69
CA LEU A 114 -16.64 -12.84 0.94
C LEU A 114 -16.75 -13.12 -0.56
N SER A 115 -17.00 -12.09 -1.33
CA SER A 115 -16.96 -12.16 -2.80
C SER A 115 -16.15 -10.97 -3.33
N ASP A 116 -15.55 -11.13 -4.50
CA ASP A 116 -14.85 -10.09 -5.25
C ASP A 116 -15.80 -9.13 -5.99
N GLU A 117 -17.10 -9.43 -6.00
CA GLU A 117 -18.13 -8.56 -6.56
C GLU A 117 -18.48 -7.39 -5.63
N ASN A 118 -18.06 -7.43 -4.36
CA ASN A 118 -18.41 -6.42 -3.36
C ASN A 118 -17.16 -5.80 -2.75
N SER A 119 -17.25 -4.53 -2.43
CA SER A 119 -16.24 -3.84 -1.60
C SER A 119 -16.48 -4.16 -0.13
N TRP A 120 -15.39 -4.46 0.60
CA TRP A 120 -15.47 -4.88 2.01
C TRP A 120 -14.64 -3.95 2.90
N LEU A 121 -15.20 -3.55 4.02
CA LEU A 121 -14.49 -2.87 5.10
C LEU A 121 -14.24 -3.85 6.25
N PHE A 122 -12.98 -4.17 6.52
CA PHE A 122 -12.59 -5.04 7.63
C PHE A 122 -12.29 -4.22 8.88
N ILE A 123 -12.96 -4.55 9.98
CA ILE A 123 -12.73 -3.95 11.30
C ILE A 123 -12.41 -5.08 12.26
N SER A 124 -11.24 -5.04 12.89
CA SER A 124 -10.78 -6.10 13.79
C SER A 124 -10.19 -5.56 15.09
N ASN A 125 -10.10 -6.43 16.10
CA ASN A 125 -9.29 -6.14 17.27
C ASN A 125 -7.81 -6.10 16.88
N HIS A 126 -7.09 -5.11 17.38
CA HIS A 126 -5.68 -4.94 17.11
C HIS A 126 -4.83 -5.46 18.28
N ARG A 127 -4.21 -6.62 18.10
CA ARG A 127 -3.36 -7.28 19.10
C ARG A 127 -1.88 -7.19 18.78
N ASP A 128 -1.53 -7.24 17.49
CA ASP A 128 -0.16 -7.16 17.01
C ASP A 128 -0.07 -6.13 15.87
N ILE A 129 0.83 -5.16 16.03
CA ILE A 129 0.98 -4.03 15.10
C ILE A 129 1.28 -4.50 13.67
N THR A 130 2.05 -5.58 13.53
CA THR A 130 2.54 -6.05 12.24
C THR A 130 1.73 -7.23 11.71
N LEU A 131 1.47 -8.23 12.57
CA LEU A 131 0.92 -9.50 12.13
C LEU A 131 -0.57 -9.44 11.82
N ASP A 132 -1.37 -8.65 12.54
CA ASP A 132 -2.82 -8.68 12.34
C ASP A 132 -3.22 -8.37 10.88
N ALA A 133 -2.68 -7.30 10.33
CA ALA A 133 -2.95 -6.90 8.95
C ALA A 133 -2.33 -7.88 7.93
N MET A 134 -1.09 -8.32 8.17
CA MET A 134 -0.40 -9.28 7.30
C MET A 134 -1.11 -10.64 7.26
N LEU A 135 -1.59 -11.13 8.41
CA LEU A 135 -2.33 -12.40 8.48
C LEU A 135 -3.69 -12.29 7.80
N MET A 136 -4.34 -11.12 7.83
CA MET A 136 -5.57 -10.89 7.07
C MET A 136 -5.30 -10.98 5.57
N GLN A 137 -4.29 -10.26 5.06
CA GLN A 137 -3.92 -10.34 3.64
C GLN A 137 -3.52 -11.77 3.24
N TYR A 138 -2.75 -12.45 4.08
CA TYR A 138 -2.38 -13.85 3.85
C TYR A 138 -3.62 -14.76 3.78
N ALA A 139 -4.58 -14.59 4.69
CA ALA A 139 -5.83 -15.35 4.69
C ALA A 139 -6.67 -15.14 3.43
N LEU A 140 -6.79 -13.89 2.99
CA LEU A 140 -7.49 -13.57 1.74
C LEU A 140 -6.80 -14.22 0.53
N PHE A 141 -5.48 -14.12 0.46
CA PHE A 141 -4.69 -14.72 -0.61
C PHE A 141 -4.86 -16.25 -0.67
N GLU A 142 -4.79 -16.94 0.49
CA GLU A 142 -5.00 -18.40 0.59
C GLU A 142 -6.40 -18.84 0.12
N ASN A 143 -7.38 -17.94 0.18
CA ASN A 143 -8.74 -18.20 -0.27
C ASN A 143 -9.04 -17.63 -1.66
N ASN A 144 -8.02 -17.24 -2.44
CA ASN A 144 -8.13 -16.65 -3.78
C ASN A 144 -9.01 -15.39 -3.82
N LEU A 145 -9.05 -14.63 -2.74
CA LEU A 145 -9.75 -13.35 -2.65
C LEU A 145 -8.80 -12.19 -2.93
N PRO A 146 -9.32 -11.07 -3.42
CA PRO A 146 -8.55 -9.83 -3.52
C PRO A 146 -7.99 -9.42 -2.16
N THR A 147 -6.82 -8.81 -2.18
CA THR A 147 -6.20 -8.29 -0.97
C THR A 147 -6.84 -6.99 -0.50
N THR A 148 -6.42 -6.50 0.66
CA THR A 148 -6.95 -5.26 1.25
C THR A 148 -5.92 -4.15 1.25
N ASP A 149 -6.40 -2.91 1.17
CA ASP A 149 -5.68 -1.76 1.66
C ASP A 149 -5.58 -1.82 3.20
N ILE A 150 -4.47 -1.36 3.76
CA ILE A 150 -4.22 -1.40 5.21
C ILE A 150 -3.93 0.01 5.73
N SER A 151 -4.70 0.50 6.68
CA SER A 151 -4.41 1.77 7.36
C SER A 151 -3.28 1.62 8.37
N LEU A 152 -2.19 2.38 8.20
CA LEU A 152 -1.00 2.32 9.05
C LEU A 152 -0.58 3.71 9.51
N GLY A 153 -0.35 3.87 10.82
CA GLY A 153 0.15 5.13 11.39
C GLY A 153 1.55 5.49 10.90
N ASP A 154 1.77 6.74 10.52
CA ASP A 154 3.07 7.25 10.04
C ASP A 154 4.19 7.13 11.07
N ASN A 155 3.83 7.08 12.37
CA ASN A 155 4.76 6.81 13.46
C ASN A 155 5.45 5.43 13.39
N LEU A 156 4.92 4.50 12.59
CA LEU A 156 5.50 3.18 12.35
C LEU A 156 6.43 3.15 11.13
N LEU A 157 6.32 4.14 10.24
CA LEU A 157 7.09 4.26 9.00
C LEU A 157 8.46 4.94 9.24
N ARG A 158 9.26 4.40 10.16
CA ARG A 158 10.45 5.05 10.70
C ARG A 158 11.70 4.95 9.82
N THR A 159 11.75 3.97 8.92
CA THR A 159 12.90 3.77 8.03
C THR A 159 12.46 3.85 6.58
N PRO A 160 13.35 4.27 5.65
CA PRO A 160 13.02 4.31 4.23
C PRO A 160 12.53 2.95 3.71
N LEU A 161 13.21 1.85 4.06
CA LEU A 161 12.81 0.51 3.66
C LEU A 161 11.38 0.16 4.07
N VAL A 162 11.03 0.40 5.34
CA VAL A 162 9.68 0.12 5.85
C VAL A 162 8.66 1.02 5.16
N PHE A 163 8.98 2.30 4.97
CA PHE A 163 8.09 3.24 4.28
C PHE A 163 7.79 2.79 2.84
N GLU A 164 8.83 2.48 2.06
CA GLU A 164 8.68 2.07 0.66
C GLU A 164 7.93 0.73 0.55
N LEU A 165 8.27 -0.28 1.37
CA LEU A 165 7.58 -1.57 1.38
C LEU A 165 6.10 -1.45 1.77
N CYS A 166 5.80 -0.65 2.79
CA CYS A 166 4.43 -0.46 3.24
C CYS A 166 3.57 0.20 2.16
N LYS A 167 4.04 1.30 1.58
CA LYS A 167 3.31 1.99 0.51
C LYS A 167 3.17 1.14 -0.75
N ALA A 168 4.15 0.28 -1.06
CA ALA A 168 4.08 -0.67 -2.17
C ALA A 168 3.15 -1.86 -1.87
N ASN A 169 2.79 -2.09 -0.61
CA ASN A 169 1.89 -3.14 -0.16
C ASN A 169 0.48 -2.62 0.19
N TYR A 170 -0.06 -1.70 -0.59
CA TYR A 170 -1.40 -1.12 -0.41
C TYR A 170 -1.65 -0.47 0.97
N MET A 171 -0.62 0.15 1.58
CA MET A 171 -0.82 0.82 2.86
C MET A 171 -1.24 2.28 2.71
N ILE A 172 -2.33 2.61 3.39
CA ILE A 172 -2.84 3.97 3.56
C ILE A 172 -2.16 4.58 4.78
N LYS A 173 -1.47 5.69 4.58
CA LYS A 173 -0.79 6.39 5.68
C LYS A 173 -1.80 7.16 6.53
N VAL A 174 -1.84 6.86 7.82
CA VAL A 174 -2.61 7.61 8.82
C VAL A 174 -1.70 8.59 9.54
N ILE A 175 -1.98 9.88 9.43
CA ILE A 175 -1.19 10.93 10.06
C ILE A 175 -1.45 10.91 11.57
N ARG A 176 -0.40 10.59 12.36
CA ARG A 176 -0.41 10.53 13.83
C ARG A 176 0.73 11.38 14.40
N LYS A 177 0.57 12.68 14.33
CA LYS A 177 1.51 13.62 14.98
C LYS A 177 1.08 13.83 16.41
N ASP A 178 2.04 13.83 17.35
CA ASP A 178 1.77 14.04 18.79
C ASP A 178 1.34 15.49 19.09
N ASP A 179 1.72 16.45 18.25
CA ASP A 179 1.51 17.88 18.44
C ASP A 179 0.47 18.48 17.48
N VAL A 180 -0.58 17.73 17.11
CA VAL A 180 -1.66 18.29 16.26
C VAL A 180 -2.69 19.03 17.09
N THR A 181 -3.13 20.17 16.58
CA THR A 181 -4.30 20.87 17.13
C THR A 181 -5.58 20.05 16.90
N PRO A 182 -6.64 20.25 17.72
CA PRO A 182 -7.93 19.59 17.50
C PRO A 182 -8.50 19.82 16.09
N ARG A 183 -8.21 20.97 15.49
CA ARG A 183 -8.63 21.30 14.12
C ARG A 183 -7.89 20.46 13.10
N GLU A 184 -6.56 20.38 13.18
CA GLU A 184 -5.73 19.57 12.28
C GLU A 184 -6.10 18.08 12.41
N PHE A 185 -6.35 17.59 13.63
CA PHE A 185 -6.83 16.24 13.85
C PHE A 185 -8.13 15.96 13.10
N LEU A 186 -9.09 16.89 13.17
CA LEU A 186 -10.36 16.76 12.47
C LEU A 186 -10.18 16.80 10.95
N GLU A 187 -9.33 17.70 10.46
CA GLU A 187 -9.01 17.82 9.02
C GLU A 187 -8.34 16.54 8.49
N ASN A 188 -7.34 16.00 9.18
CA ASN A 188 -6.69 14.73 8.84
C ASN A 188 -7.67 13.54 8.87
N SER A 189 -8.57 13.51 9.86
CA SER A 189 -9.58 12.45 9.98
C SER A 189 -10.61 12.49 8.85
N LYS A 190 -11.01 13.68 8.42
CA LYS A 190 -11.89 13.87 7.26
C LYS A 190 -11.20 13.43 5.97
N HIS A 191 -9.97 13.88 5.76
CA HIS A 191 -9.17 13.54 4.58
C HIS A 191 -8.99 12.02 4.44
N LEU A 192 -8.63 11.32 5.53
CA LEU A 192 -8.56 9.87 5.56
C LEU A 192 -9.91 9.21 5.28
N SER A 193 -10.98 9.71 5.88
CA SER A 193 -12.34 9.17 5.68
C SER A 193 -12.83 9.35 4.24
N GLU A 194 -12.50 10.48 3.61
CA GLU A 194 -12.79 10.74 2.19
C GLU A 194 -12.03 9.79 1.29
N TYR A 195 -10.74 9.54 1.56
CA TYR A 195 -9.95 8.58 0.81
C TYR A 195 -10.49 7.14 0.95
N ILE A 196 -10.78 6.67 2.16
CA ILE A 196 -11.35 5.33 2.38
C ILE A 196 -12.67 5.19 1.62
N ARG A 197 -13.53 6.21 1.66
CA ARG A 197 -14.80 6.21 0.91
C ARG A 197 -14.58 6.16 -0.59
N HIS A 198 -13.59 6.89 -1.09
CA HIS A 198 -13.21 6.85 -2.50
C HIS A 198 -12.78 5.44 -2.90
N ARG A 199 -11.89 4.80 -2.13
CA ARG A 199 -11.41 3.43 -2.38
C ARG A 199 -12.50 2.34 -2.31
N ILE A 200 -13.51 2.52 -1.48
CA ILE A 200 -14.64 1.56 -1.39
C ILE A 200 -15.57 1.69 -2.60
N ASN A 201 -15.62 2.85 -3.24
CA ASN A 201 -16.54 3.11 -4.37
C ASN A 201 -15.86 2.95 -5.75
N GLU A 202 -14.56 2.73 -5.81
CA GLU A 202 -13.83 2.33 -7.03
C GLU A 202 -14.07 0.85 -7.36
#